data_2faabeeab065f6089ba370704ee39f1c
#
_entry.id   2faabeeab065f6089ba370704ee39f1c
#
_cell.length_a   1.000
_cell.length_b   1.000
_cell.length_c   1.000
_cell.angle_alpha   90.00
_cell.angle_beta   90.00
_cell.angle_gamma   90.00
#
_symmetry.space_group_name_H-M   'P 1'
#
loop_
_entity.id
_entity.type
_entity.pdbx_description
1 polymer ?
#
loop_
_entity_poly.entity_id
_entity_poly.type
_entity_poly.pdbx_seq_one_letter_code
_entity_poly.pdbx_strand_id
1 'polypeptide(L)'
;MGIINKIKTLGLGFVFETVFERIVPAWLFRYCSLEVYQMDLDKLPSDPYSSAAVKICDSAQELEQLTEITSEYTTQIDPIGVLAKMDGQVAGGVWMAVGDYQDRDLGLSFLVGREGTWLYSARIDAGYRRQGIYSHLMAESALSRTNAGHTAPFFGVSKLNRGSHKAIQGFGKLVDQVLVIRLGSMVWARTKGNLKQKQTLTLQCTRRPIQFSLSEID
;
A
#
# COMPACT_ATOMS: atom_id res chain seq x y z
N MET A 1 19.30 5.46 20.37
CA MET A 1 18.07 4.93 21.05
C MET A 1 18.13 3.41 20.97
N GLY A 2 18.38 2.72 22.10
CA GLY A 2 18.66 1.28 22.11
C GLY A 2 17.42 0.42 21.78
N ILE A 3 17.65 -0.82 21.32
CA ILE A 3 16.61 -1.82 20.97
C ILE A 3 15.58 -1.99 22.12
N ILE A 4 16.04 -1.98 23.38
CA ILE A 4 15.20 -2.16 24.57
C ILE A 4 14.14 -1.04 24.69
N ASN A 5 14.47 0.21 24.40
CA ASN A 5 13.53 1.31 24.42
C ASN A 5 12.51 1.23 23.26
N LYS A 6 12.92 0.68 22.12
CA LYS A 6 12.00 0.42 20.99
C LYS A 6 11.03 -0.72 21.32
N ILE A 7 11.46 -1.75 22.02
CA ILE A 7 10.58 -2.86 22.46
C ILE A 7 9.53 -2.35 23.45
N LYS A 8 9.92 -1.53 24.43
CA LYS A 8 8.99 -0.95 25.41
C LYS A 8 7.93 -0.03 24.76
N THR A 9 8.32 0.70 23.70
CA THR A 9 7.42 1.67 23.05
C THR A 9 6.57 1.06 21.94
N LEU A 10 7.03 0.01 21.26
CA LEU A 10 6.40 -0.56 20.06
C LEU A 10 5.86 -1.99 20.28
N GLY A 11 6.15 -2.58 21.44
CA GLY A 11 5.67 -3.92 21.84
C GLY A 11 6.42 -5.08 21.16
N LEU A 12 6.09 -6.29 21.59
CA LEU A 12 6.68 -7.54 21.05
C LEU A 12 6.47 -7.71 19.54
N GLY A 13 5.37 -7.19 18.99
CA GLY A 13 5.09 -7.22 17.54
C GLY A 13 6.18 -6.54 16.71
N PHE A 14 6.77 -5.45 17.21
CA PHE A 14 7.89 -4.78 16.56
C PHE A 14 9.15 -5.65 16.48
N VAL A 15 9.41 -6.43 17.52
CA VAL A 15 10.56 -7.35 17.55
C VAL A 15 10.37 -8.45 16.53
N PHE A 16 9.16 -9.03 16.48
CA PHE A 16 8.83 -10.05 15.49
C PHE A 16 8.95 -9.49 14.06
N GLU A 17 8.39 -8.32 13.77
CA GLU A 17 8.41 -7.74 12.44
C GLU A 17 9.83 -7.26 12.02
N THR A 18 10.65 -6.74 12.95
CA THR A 18 11.96 -6.16 12.60
C THR A 18 13.11 -7.17 12.68
N VAL A 19 13.08 -8.10 13.63
CA VAL A 19 14.16 -9.05 13.87
C VAL A 19 13.91 -10.33 13.08
N PHE A 20 12.68 -10.84 13.09
CA PHE A 20 12.34 -12.05 12.34
C PHE A 20 12.41 -11.84 10.83
N GLU A 21 11.96 -10.68 10.29
CA GLU A 21 12.10 -10.38 8.86
C GLU A 21 13.54 -10.33 8.36
N ARG A 22 14.50 -10.04 9.24
CA ARG A 22 15.92 -10.04 8.88
C ARG A 22 16.58 -11.40 8.93
N ILE A 23 16.07 -12.30 9.75
CA ILE A 23 16.71 -13.61 10.03
C ILE A 23 15.96 -14.73 9.32
N VAL A 24 14.64 -14.62 9.23
CA VAL A 24 13.78 -15.64 8.63
C VAL A 24 13.38 -15.20 7.22
N PRO A 25 13.64 -16.01 6.20
CA PRO A 25 13.21 -15.67 4.84
C PRO A 25 11.70 -15.43 4.77
N ALA A 26 11.29 -14.37 4.03
CA ALA A 26 9.89 -13.95 3.92
C ALA A 26 8.95 -15.06 3.37
N TRP A 27 9.48 -16.01 2.60
CA TRP A 27 8.73 -17.16 2.12
C TRP A 27 8.42 -18.18 3.22
N LEU A 28 9.21 -18.21 4.32
CA LEU A 28 9.02 -19.13 5.42
C LEU A 28 8.10 -18.54 6.50
N PHE A 29 8.33 -17.29 6.89
CA PHE A 29 7.51 -16.61 7.90
C PHE A 29 7.37 -15.13 7.60
N ARG A 30 6.14 -14.60 7.69
CA ARG A 30 5.86 -13.18 7.65
C ARG A 30 4.78 -12.83 8.65
N TYR A 31 5.01 -11.76 9.39
CA TYR A 31 4.04 -11.13 10.27
C TYR A 31 3.85 -9.69 9.83
N CYS A 32 2.63 -9.29 9.53
CA CYS A 32 2.33 -7.93 9.10
C CYS A 32 1.05 -7.44 9.77
N SER A 33 1.06 -6.22 10.26
CA SER A 33 -0.14 -5.50 10.66
C SER A 33 -0.36 -4.39 9.64
N LEU A 34 -1.31 -4.62 8.73
CA LEU A 34 -1.66 -3.71 7.64
C LEU A 34 -2.83 -2.85 8.07
N GLU A 35 -2.71 -1.54 7.96
CA GLU A 35 -3.82 -0.60 8.08
C GLU A 35 -4.31 -0.26 6.69
N VAL A 36 -5.60 -0.50 6.45
CA VAL A 36 -6.28 -0.23 5.17
C VAL A 36 -6.95 1.13 5.27
N TYR A 37 -6.66 1.97 4.31
CA TYR A 37 -7.17 3.33 4.21
C TYR A 37 -7.95 3.51 2.92
N GLN A 38 -8.96 4.38 2.96
CA GLN A 38 -9.57 5.00 1.80
C GLN A 38 -9.10 6.45 1.71
N MET A 39 -8.86 6.95 0.51
CA MET A 39 -8.52 8.35 0.31
C MET A 39 -9.76 9.22 0.56
N ASP A 40 -9.62 10.24 1.40
CA ASP A 40 -10.64 11.26 1.65
C ASP A 40 -10.36 12.43 0.68
N LEU A 41 -11.09 12.44 -0.42
CA LEU A 41 -10.87 13.41 -1.50
C LEU A 41 -11.18 14.84 -1.08
N ASP A 42 -12.12 15.02 -0.15
CA ASP A 42 -12.51 16.34 0.35
C ASP A 42 -11.41 17.00 1.19
N LYS A 43 -10.48 16.19 1.69
CA LYS A 43 -9.33 16.64 2.47
C LYS A 43 -8.06 16.82 1.66
N LEU A 44 -8.09 16.56 0.36
CA LEU A 44 -6.95 16.87 -0.48
C LEU A 44 -6.77 18.39 -0.57
N PRO A 45 -5.54 18.90 -0.40
CA PRO A 45 -5.31 20.35 -0.52
C PRO A 45 -5.50 20.82 -1.95
N SER A 46 -5.98 22.05 -2.10
CA SER A 46 -6.11 22.72 -3.39
C SER A 46 -4.74 22.99 -4.03
N ASP A 47 -3.73 23.22 -3.19
CA ASP A 47 -2.37 23.45 -3.65
C ASP A 47 -1.55 22.14 -3.65
N PRO A 48 -0.66 21.94 -4.60
CA PRO A 48 0.17 20.76 -4.65
C PRO A 48 1.08 20.67 -3.41
N TYR A 49 1.19 19.48 -2.84
CA TYR A 49 2.09 19.20 -1.70
C TYR A 49 3.58 19.38 -2.03
N SER A 50 3.92 19.43 -3.32
CA SER A 50 5.29 19.48 -3.82
C SER A 50 5.33 20.05 -5.23
N SER A 51 6.47 20.58 -5.65
CA SER A 51 6.74 21.01 -7.02
C SER A 51 7.06 19.87 -7.98
N ALA A 52 7.02 18.62 -7.52
CA ALA A 52 7.25 17.47 -8.39
C ALA A 52 6.16 17.37 -9.47
N ALA A 53 6.57 17.14 -10.71
CA ALA A 53 5.65 16.81 -11.78
C ALA A 53 5.20 15.34 -11.63
N VAL A 54 3.89 15.13 -11.49
CA VAL A 54 3.30 13.79 -11.39
C VAL A 54 2.57 13.46 -12.69
N LYS A 55 2.84 12.28 -13.25
CA LYS A 55 2.16 11.83 -14.47
C LYS A 55 1.94 10.33 -14.49
N ILE A 56 0.90 9.89 -15.21
CA ILE A 56 0.68 8.49 -15.54
C ILE A 56 1.74 8.08 -16.57
N CYS A 57 2.34 6.91 -16.38
CA CYS A 57 3.30 6.34 -17.32
C CYS A 57 2.60 5.98 -18.64
N ASP A 58 3.13 6.48 -19.74
CA ASP A 58 2.61 6.26 -21.10
C ASP A 58 3.61 5.55 -22.01
N SER A 59 4.80 5.24 -21.53
CA SER A 59 5.86 4.57 -22.27
C SER A 59 6.47 3.39 -21.50
N ALA A 60 7.02 2.43 -22.24
CA ALA A 60 7.73 1.29 -21.66
C ALA A 60 8.93 1.74 -20.79
N GLN A 61 9.64 2.79 -21.22
CA GLN A 61 10.77 3.36 -20.46
C GLN A 61 10.32 3.90 -19.09
N GLU A 62 9.17 4.57 -19.00
CA GLU A 62 8.66 5.07 -17.73
C GLU A 62 8.18 3.94 -16.81
N LEU A 63 7.58 2.90 -17.37
CA LEU A 63 7.23 1.70 -16.60
C LEU A 63 8.48 0.97 -16.07
N GLU A 64 9.57 0.95 -16.83
CA GLU A 64 10.85 0.42 -16.36
C GLU A 64 11.41 1.26 -15.21
N GLN A 65 11.45 2.59 -15.34
CA GLN A 65 11.87 3.52 -14.29
C GLN A 65 11.01 3.34 -13.02
N LEU A 66 9.71 3.16 -13.18
CA LEU A 66 8.80 2.91 -12.06
C LEU A 66 9.09 1.56 -11.38
N THR A 67 9.34 0.52 -12.16
CA THR A 67 9.72 -0.81 -11.65
C THR A 67 11.02 -0.74 -10.84
N GLU A 68 12.02 -0.03 -11.34
CA GLU A 68 13.28 0.17 -10.64
C GLU A 68 13.11 0.89 -9.30
N ILE A 69 12.40 2.03 -9.30
CA ILE A 69 12.25 2.82 -8.08
C ILE A 69 11.36 2.15 -7.04
N THR A 70 10.30 1.47 -7.44
CA THR A 70 9.40 0.75 -6.55
C THR A 70 9.95 -0.59 -6.11
N SER A 71 10.90 -1.16 -6.88
CA SER A 71 11.39 -2.54 -6.74
C SER A 71 10.25 -3.57 -6.85
N GLU A 72 9.24 -3.25 -7.66
CA GLU A 72 8.02 -4.03 -7.81
C GLU A 72 7.86 -4.52 -9.24
N TYR A 73 7.87 -5.84 -9.43
CA TYR A 73 7.41 -6.46 -10.66
C TYR A 73 5.92 -6.78 -10.50
N THR A 74 5.08 -5.88 -10.97
CA THR A 74 3.65 -6.05 -10.79
C THR A 74 3.14 -7.32 -11.46
N THR A 75 2.25 -8.01 -10.76
CA THR A 75 1.55 -9.20 -11.23
C THR A 75 0.06 -8.93 -11.42
N GLN A 76 -0.34 -7.67 -11.26
CA GLN A 76 -1.72 -7.23 -11.50
C GLN A 76 -2.00 -7.23 -13.01
N ILE A 77 -3.27 -7.40 -13.36
CA ILE A 77 -3.74 -7.27 -14.74
C ILE A 77 -3.88 -5.78 -15.03
N ASP A 78 -3.32 -5.32 -16.16
CA ASP A 78 -3.36 -3.93 -16.62
C ASP A 78 -3.04 -2.89 -15.52
N PRO A 79 -1.87 -2.98 -14.87
CA PRO A 79 -1.50 -2.05 -13.83
C PRO A 79 -1.21 -0.67 -14.43
N ILE A 80 -1.61 0.37 -13.71
CA ILE A 80 -1.32 1.75 -14.10
C ILE A 80 -0.16 2.24 -13.25
N GLY A 81 0.90 2.69 -13.92
CA GLY A 81 2.05 3.29 -13.28
C GLY A 81 1.92 4.81 -13.19
N VAL A 82 2.35 5.41 -12.07
CA VAL A 82 2.45 6.85 -11.90
C VAL A 82 3.84 7.21 -11.39
N LEU A 83 4.49 8.15 -12.08
CA LEU A 83 5.81 8.66 -11.71
C LEU A 83 5.71 10.10 -11.20
N ALA A 84 6.52 10.40 -10.20
CA ALA A 84 6.84 11.75 -9.75
C ALA A 84 8.26 12.10 -10.20
N LYS A 85 8.43 13.21 -10.92
CA LYS A 85 9.72 13.72 -11.36
C LYS A 85 10.00 15.09 -10.73
N MET A 86 11.24 15.30 -10.28
CA MET A 86 11.75 16.56 -9.79
C MET A 86 12.93 16.96 -10.66
N ASP A 87 12.92 18.14 -11.26
CA ASP A 87 13.96 18.61 -12.17
C ASP A 87 14.31 17.62 -13.27
N GLY A 88 13.29 16.91 -13.80
CA GLY A 88 13.43 15.90 -14.84
C GLY A 88 13.93 14.52 -14.36
N GLN A 89 14.34 14.39 -13.09
CA GLN A 89 14.78 13.14 -12.49
C GLN A 89 13.62 12.41 -11.80
N VAL A 90 13.62 11.08 -11.82
CA VAL A 90 12.61 10.27 -11.12
C VAL A 90 12.82 10.40 -9.63
N ALA A 91 11.84 10.98 -8.93
CA ALA A 91 11.85 11.19 -7.49
C ALA A 91 11.03 10.15 -6.73
N GLY A 92 10.10 9.48 -7.41
CA GLY A 92 9.25 8.47 -6.81
C GLY A 92 8.21 7.91 -7.77
N GLY A 93 7.43 6.96 -7.28
CA GLY A 93 6.33 6.40 -8.06
C GLY A 93 5.39 5.55 -7.23
N VAL A 94 4.26 5.19 -7.84
CA VAL A 94 3.23 4.33 -7.28
C VAL A 94 2.57 3.52 -8.39
N TRP A 95 2.16 2.32 -8.05
CA TRP A 95 1.33 1.48 -8.91
C TRP A 95 -0.14 1.57 -8.51
N MET A 96 -1.03 1.45 -9.48
CA MET A 96 -2.47 1.38 -9.29
C MET A 96 -3.03 0.11 -9.95
N ALA A 97 -3.91 -0.58 -9.25
CA ALA A 97 -4.76 -1.63 -9.77
C ALA A 97 -6.19 -1.10 -9.86
N VAL A 98 -6.86 -1.32 -10.98
CA VAL A 98 -8.29 -1.04 -11.16
C VAL A 98 -9.05 -2.32 -10.90
N GLY A 99 -10.09 -2.26 -10.08
CA GLY A 99 -10.77 -3.46 -9.62
C GLY A 99 -10.03 -4.14 -8.45
N ASP A 100 -10.23 -5.45 -8.33
CA ASP A 100 -9.72 -6.22 -7.22
C ASP A 100 -8.18 -6.28 -7.21
N TYR A 101 -7.60 -6.10 -6.03
CA TYR A 101 -6.15 -6.13 -5.82
C TYR A 101 -5.72 -7.40 -5.09
N GLN A 102 -4.65 -8.03 -5.56
CA GLN A 102 -4.06 -9.20 -4.94
C GLN A 102 -2.63 -8.92 -4.45
N ASP A 103 -2.43 -8.97 -3.14
CA ASP A 103 -1.10 -8.99 -2.52
C ASP A 103 -0.62 -10.44 -2.40
N ARG A 104 0.23 -10.84 -3.34
CA ARG A 104 0.78 -12.22 -3.37
C ARG A 104 1.75 -12.50 -2.24
N ASP A 105 2.45 -11.49 -1.78
CA ASP A 105 3.41 -11.62 -0.68
C ASP A 105 2.73 -11.89 0.65
N LEU A 106 1.58 -11.28 0.86
CA LEU A 106 0.77 -11.51 2.05
C LEU A 106 -0.26 -12.62 1.86
N GLY A 107 -0.54 -13.04 0.62
CA GLY A 107 -1.59 -14.00 0.30
C GLY A 107 -2.99 -13.45 0.54
N LEU A 108 -3.18 -12.16 0.30
CA LEU A 108 -4.45 -11.43 0.49
C LEU A 108 -5.02 -10.98 -0.85
N SER A 109 -6.35 -10.83 -0.90
CA SER A 109 -7.05 -10.16 -1.99
C SER A 109 -8.06 -9.17 -1.42
N PHE A 110 -8.04 -7.96 -1.95
CA PHE A 110 -8.94 -6.87 -1.59
C PHE A 110 -9.93 -6.65 -2.74
N LEU A 111 -11.20 -6.95 -2.49
CA LEU A 111 -12.28 -6.80 -3.47
C LEU A 111 -12.80 -5.37 -3.38
N VAL A 112 -12.29 -4.50 -4.22
CA VAL A 112 -12.68 -3.08 -4.25
C VAL A 112 -13.79 -2.79 -5.28
N GLY A 113 -14.20 -3.82 -6.03
CA GLY A 113 -15.22 -3.69 -7.06
C GLY A 113 -14.67 -3.10 -8.37
N ARG A 114 -15.50 -3.11 -9.43
CA ARG A 114 -15.08 -2.73 -10.79
C ARG A 114 -14.63 -1.27 -10.92
N GLU A 115 -15.26 -0.38 -10.17
CA GLU A 115 -14.94 1.06 -10.17
C GLU A 115 -13.93 1.44 -9.08
N GLY A 116 -13.54 0.48 -8.25
CA GLY A 116 -12.55 0.67 -7.21
C GLY A 116 -11.13 0.73 -7.75
N THR A 117 -10.26 1.37 -7.01
CA THR A 117 -8.82 1.45 -7.31
C THR A 117 -8.03 1.14 -6.05
N TRP A 118 -6.92 0.41 -6.21
CA TRP A 118 -5.99 0.14 -5.13
C TRP A 118 -4.61 0.70 -5.48
N LEU A 119 -4.06 1.57 -4.60
CA LEU A 119 -2.70 2.09 -4.73
C LEU A 119 -1.74 1.20 -3.96
N TYR A 120 -0.63 0.79 -4.60
CA TYR A 120 0.35 -0.11 -3.99
C TYR A 120 1.78 0.23 -4.39
N SER A 121 2.73 -0.27 -3.62
CA SER A 121 4.18 -0.11 -3.84
C SER A 121 4.64 1.34 -4.03
N ALA A 122 3.96 2.29 -3.36
CA ALA A 122 4.35 3.69 -3.40
C ALA A 122 5.73 3.89 -2.75
N ARG A 123 6.67 4.50 -3.48
CA ARG A 123 8.03 4.71 -3.01
C ARG A 123 8.59 6.05 -3.48
N ILE A 124 9.33 6.71 -2.58
CA ILE A 124 10.09 7.92 -2.89
C ILE A 124 11.58 7.63 -2.68
N ASP A 125 12.38 8.01 -3.66
CA ASP A 125 13.84 7.91 -3.58
C ASP A 125 14.38 8.63 -2.35
N ALA A 126 15.44 8.10 -1.76
CA ALA A 126 15.97 8.59 -0.50
C ALA A 126 16.39 10.07 -0.55
N GLY A 127 16.92 10.51 -1.70
CA GLY A 127 17.35 11.89 -1.92
C GLY A 127 16.21 12.91 -1.96
N TYR A 128 14.99 12.45 -2.26
CA TYR A 128 13.82 13.32 -2.44
C TYR A 128 12.79 13.21 -1.30
N ARG A 129 13.10 12.48 -0.21
CA ARG A 129 12.19 12.33 0.93
C ARG A 129 12.00 13.63 1.72
N ARG A 130 10.88 13.73 2.44
CA ARG A 130 10.51 14.88 3.29
C ARG A 130 10.23 16.18 2.54
N GLN A 131 9.95 16.10 1.25
CA GLN A 131 9.60 17.22 0.37
C GLN A 131 8.13 17.20 -0.06
N GLY A 132 7.25 16.46 0.62
CA GLY A 132 5.83 16.37 0.29
C GLY A 132 5.50 15.48 -0.92
N ILE A 133 6.50 14.96 -1.65
CA ILE A 133 6.33 14.23 -2.92
C ILE A 133 5.41 13.01 -2.75
N TYR A 134 5.52 12.28 -1.64
CA TYR A 134 4.66 11.12 -1.40
C TYR A 134 3.17 11.53 -1.35
N SER A 135 2.84 12.56 -0.57
CA SER A 135 1.45 13.04 -0.44
C SER A 135 0.94 13.57 -1.78
N HIS A 136 1.79 14.29 -2.52
CA HIS A 136 1.46 14.81 -3.84
C HIS A 136 1.20 13.68 -4.85
N LEU A 137 2.09 12.68 -4.91
CA LEU A 137 1.97 11.51 -5.76
C LEU A 137 0.66 10.74 -5.48
N MET A 138 0.33 10.51 -4.21
CA MET A 138 -0.89 9.81 -3.81
C MET A 138 -2.14 10.62 -4.18
N ALA A 139 -2.14 11.95 -3.95
CA ALA A 139 -3.25 12.83 -4.27
C ALA A 139 -3.53 12.88 -5.77
N GLU A 140 -2.50 13.12 -6.59
CA GLU A 140 -2.62 13.17 -8.05
C GLU A 140 -3.08 11.83 -8.63
N SER A 141 -2.58 10.72 -8.08
CA SER A 141 -3.03 9.37 -8.46
C SER A 141 -4.53 9.20 -8.19
N ALA A 142 -5.00 9.64 -7.03
CA ALA A 142 -6.42 9.56 -6.68
C ALA A 142 -7.29 10.44 -7.59
N LEU A 143 -6.90 11.70 -7.80
CA LEU A 143 -7.63 12.64 -8.65
C LEU A 143 -7.71 12.13 -10.10
N SER A 144 -6.63 11.57 -10.63
CA SER A 144 -6.63 11.01 -11.98
C SER A 144 -7.66 9.88 -12.14
N ARG A 145 -7.89 9.09 -11.10
CA ARG A 145 -8.86 7.98 -11.13
C ARG A 145 -10.29 8.45 -10.94
N THR A 146 -10.53 9.37 -10.01
CA THR A 146 -11.87 9.93 -9.80
C THR A 146 -12.34 10.75 -11.00
N ASN A 147 -11.46 11.51 -11.65
CA ASN A 147 -11.76 12.19 -12.91
C ASN A 147 -12.10 11.23 -14.05
N ALA A 148 -11.62 9.99 -13.99
CA ALA A 148 -11.99 8.90 -14.91
C ALA A 148 -13.24 8.11 -14.49
N GLY A 149 -13.98 8.57 -13.46
CA GLY A 149 -15.22 7.96 -13.00
C GLY A 149 -15.06 6.84 -11.98
N HIS A 150 -13.85 6.64 -11.44
CA HIS A 150 -13.63 5.63 -10.39
C HIS A 150 -13.91 6.19 -8.99
N THR A 151 -14.16 5.30 -8.04
CA THR A 151 -14.31 5.67 -6.62
C THR A 151 -12.99 6.08 -6.00
N ALA A 152 -13.04 6.75 -4.83
CA ALA A 152 -11.86 7.12 -4.07
C ALA A 152 -10.95 5.90 -3.80
N PRO A 153 -9.64 5.98 -4.11
CA PRO A 153 -8.75 4.82 -4.01
C PRO A 153 -8.56 4.33 -2.59
N PHE A 154 -8.35 3.02 -2.50
CA PHE A 154 -7.87 2.36 -1.29
C PHE A 154 -6.37 2.12 -1.35
N PHE A 155 -5.75 1.98 -0.18
CA PHE A 155 -4.34 1.59 -0.07
C PHE A 155 -4.05 0.98 1.30
N GLY A 156 -3.00 0.18 1.36
CA GLY A 156 -2.53 -0.44 2.59
C GLY A 156 -1.22 0.17 3.08
N VAL A 157 -1.10 0.37 4.40
CA VAL A 157 0.14 0.84 5.03
C VAL A 157 0.49 -0.08 6.19
N SER A 158 1.71 -0.61 6.21
CA SER A 158 2.19 -1.34 7.37
C SER A 158 2.18 -0.43 8.61
N LYS A 159 1.63 -0.91 9.72
CA LYS A 159 1.55 -0.17 10.98
C LYS A 159 2.90 0.38 11.45
N LEU A 160 4.00 -0.26 11.06
CA LEU A 160 5.36 0.19 11.40
C LEU A 160 5.90 1.27 10.47
N ASN A 161 5.26 1.53 9.33
CA ASN A 161 5.69 2.55 8.38
C ASN A 161 5.27 3.95 8.81
N ARG A 162 5.94 4.48 9.84
CA ARG A 162 5.67 5.83 10.40
C ARG A 162 5.77 6.96 9.37
N GLY A 163 6.64 6.79 8.36
CA GLY A 163 6.81 7.78 7.29
C GLY A 163 5.54 7.92 6.46
N SER A 164 4.99 6.80 6.00
CA SER A 164 3.74 6.78 5.25
C SER A 164 2.56 7.25 6.10
N HIS A 165 2.44 6.80 7.37
CA HIS A 165 1.38 7.27 8.26
C HIS A 165 1.37 8.78 8.41
N LYS A 166 2.55 9.39 8.65
CA LYS A 166 2.65 10.85 8.76
C LYS A 166 2.23 11.55 7.47
N ALA A 167 2.58 10.98 6.33
CA ALA A 167 2.29 11.58 5.02
C ALA A 167 0.80 11.52 4.63
N ILE A 168 0.07 10.45 5.06
CA ILE A 168 -1.34 10.26 4.76
C ILE A 168 -2.29 10.82 5.83
N GLN A 169 -1.78 11.32 6.94
CA GLN A 169 -2.58 11.77 8.09
C GLN A 169 -3.62 12.83 7.74
N GLY A 170 -3.35 13.63 6.70
CA GLY A 170 -4.25 14.70 6.25
C GLY A 170 -5.44 14.20 5.42
N PHE A 171 -5.29 13.07 4.70
CA PHE A 171 -6.26 12.62 3.71
C PHE A 171 -6.61 11.12 3.75
N GLY A 172 -5.97 10.34 4.60
CA GLY A 172 -6.27 8.91 4.76
C GLY A 172 -7.38 8.69 5.80
N LYS A 173 -8.52 8.15 5.38
CA LYS A 173 -9.58 7.65 6.28
C LYS A 173 -9.29 6.17 6.57
N LEU A 174 -9.00 5.84 7.83
CA LEU A 174 -8.78 4.44 8.24
C LEU A 174 -10.09 3.66 8.10
N VAL A 175 -10.03 2.59 7.31
CA VAL A 175 -11.15 1.67 7.09
C VAL A 175 -11.09 0.50 8.06
N ASP A 176 -9.92 -0.16 8.13
CA ASP A 176 -9.72 -1.31 8.99
C ASP A 176 -8.24 -1.60 9.24
N GLN A 177 -7.98 -2.54 10.14
CA GLN A 177 -6.67 -3.10 10.40
C GLN A 177 -6.70 -4.61 10.19
N VAL A 178 -5.82 -5.11 9.32
CA VAL A 178 -5.67 -6.53 9.01
C VAL A 178 -4.36 -7.03 9.62
N LEU A 179 -4.47 -8.00 10.52
CA LEU A 179 -3.33 -8.75 11.04
C LEU A 179 -3.11 -9.97 10.15
N VAL A 180 -1.89 -10.15 9.66
CA VAL A 180 -1.52 -11.27 8.78
C VAL A 180 -0.36 -12.04 9.40
N ILE A 181 -0.50 -13.36 9.42
CA ILE A 181 0.57 -14.29 9.75
C ILE A 181 0.69 -15.28 8.60
N ARG A 182 1.85 -15.34 7.97
CA ARG A 182 2.18 -16.31 6.93
C ARG A 182 3.26 -17.26 7.45
N LEU A 183 3.04 -18.55 7.27
CA LEU A 183 4.00 -19.62 7.58
C LEU A 183 4.11 -20.53 6.35
N GLY A 184 5.18 -20.39 5.58
CA GLY A 184 5.33 -21.07 4.30
C GLY A 184 4.16 -20.78 3.37
N SER A 185 3.40 -21.81 3.06
CA SER A 185 2.20 -21.74 2.22
C SER A 185 0.90 -21.42 2.99
N MET A 186 0.94 -21.40 4.30
CA MET A 186 -0.23 -21.12 5.13
C MET A 186 -0.32 -19.62 5.44
N VAL A 187 -1.51 -19.06 5.23
CA VAL A 187 -1.81 -17.66 5.58
C VAL A 187 -2.98 -17.64 6.55
N TRP A 188 -2.80 -16.93 7.64
CA TRP A 188 -3.86 -16.56 8.55
C TRP A 188 -4.00 -15.04 8.57
N ALA A 189 -5.23 -14.55 8.45
CA ALA A 189 -5.50 -13.12 8.55
C ALA A 189 -6.74 -12.87 9.43
N ARG A 190 -6.72 -11.73 10.14
CA ARG A 190 -7.82 -11.28 10.99
C ARG A 190 -7.99 -9.77 10.86
N THR A 191 -9.23 -9.31 10.65
CA THR A 191 -9.60 -7.91 10.72
C THR A 191 -9.92 -7.51 12.16
N LYS A 192 -9.76 -6.23 12.48
CA LYS A 192 -10.17 -5.65 13.77
C LYS A 192 -11.44 -4.82 13.69
N GLY A 193 -11.87 -4.46 12.48
CA GLY A 193 -13.01 -3.58 12.24
C GLY A 193 -14.10 -4.24 11.41
N ASN A 194 -14.64 -3.47 10.47
CA ASN A 194 -15.86 -3.80 9.72
C ASN A 194 -15.64 -4.53 8.40
N LEU A 195 -14.39 -4.75 7.98
CA LEU A 195 -14.13 -5.52 6.77
C LEU A 195 -14.71 -6.92 6.90
N LYS A 196 -15.70 -7.21 6.07
CA LYS A 196 -16.27 -8.56 6.01
C LYS A 196 -15.23 -9.49 5.38
N GLN A 197 -14.69 -10.38 6.20
CA GLN A 197 -13.84 -11.46 5.73
C GLN A 197 -14.72 -12.54 5.11
N LYS A 198 -14.62 -12.75 3.80
CA LYS A 198 -15.40 -13.78 3.09
C LYS A 198 -15.03 -15.22 3.48
N GLN A 199 -13.88 -15.42 4.12
CA GLN A 199 -13.42 -16.73 4.61
C GLN A 199 -12.73 -16.58 5.96
N THR A 200 -13.36 -17.09 7.00
CA THR A 200 -12.74 -17.28 8.32
C THR A 200 -11.81 -18.48 8.25
N LEU A 201 -10.55 -18.27 8.66
CA LEU A 201 -9.57 -19.32 8.95
C LEU A 201 -9.54 -20.46 7.94
N THR A 202 -8.80 -20.28 6.87
CA THR A 202 -8.46 -21.40 6.01
C THR A 202 -6.98 -21.73 6.16
N LEU A 203 -6.71 -22.88 6.74
CA LEU A 203 -5.47 -23.62 6.51
C LEU A 203 -5.40 -23.93 5.02
N GLN A 204 -5.04 -22.94 4.21
CA GLN A 204 -4.95 -23.11 2.76
C GLN A 204 -3.49 -23.23 2.34
N CYS A 205 -3.20 -24.37 1.74
CA CYS A 205 -2.18 -24.46 0.70
C CYS A 205 -2.48 -23.40 -0.36
N THR A 206 -1.67 -22.43 -0.46
CA THR A 206 -1.41 -21.23 -1.28
C THR A 206 -2.05 -21.04 -2.65
N ARG A 207 -3.15 -21.70 -2.98
CA ARG A 207 -3.80 -21.49 -4.29
C ARG A 207 -4.91 -20.46 -4.32
N ARG A 208 -5.43 -20.03 -3.16
CA ARG A 208 -6.47 -19.00 -3.10
C ARG A 208 -6.17 -17.98 -2.00
N PRO A 209 -6.09 -16.69 -2.33
CA PRO A 209 -5.84 -15.65 -1.33
C PRO A 209 -7.05 -15.47 -0.39
N ILE A 210 -6.80 -15.01 0.83
CA ILE A 210 -7.86 -14.60 1.76
C ILE A 210 -8.47 -13.32 1.22
N GLN A 211 -9.79 -13.29 1.04
CA GLN A 211 -10.50 -12.18 0.42
C GLN A 211 -11.16 -11.27 1.46
N PHE A 212 -11.00 -9.96 1.27
CA PHE A 212 -11.66 -8.90 2.02
C PHE A 212 -12.51 -8.05 1.08
N SER A 213 -13.79 -7.83 1.42
CA SER A 213 -14.67 -6.96 0.63
C SER A 213 -14.61 -5.54 1.14
N LEU A 214 -14.33 -4.60 0.25
CA LEU A 214 -14.31 -3.15 0.47
C LEU A 214 -15.47 -2.45 -0.25
N SER A 215 -16.13 -3.14 -1.18
CA SER A 215 -17.24 -2.59 -1.97
C SER A 215 -18.54 -2.35 -1.19
N GLU A 216 -18.61 -2.77 0.06
CA GLU A 216 -19.79 -2.66 0.93
C GLU A 216 -19.55 -1.70 2.12
N ILE A 217 -18.53 -0.84 2.03
CA ILE A 217 -18.23 0.15 3.07
C ILE A 217 -18.90 1.46 2.64
N ASP A 218 -20.02 1.80 3.30
CA ASP A 218 -20.73 3.08 3.21
C ASP A 218 -20.01 4.19 3.99
#